data_52659870f5e99a4e1cd70a544e851244
#
_entry.id   52659870f5e99a4e1cd70a544e851244
#
_cell.length_a   1.000
_cell.length_b   1.000
_cell.length_c   1.000
_cell.angle_alpha   90.00
_cell.angle_beta   90.00
_cell.angle_gamma   90.00
#
_symmetry.space_group_name_H-M   'P 1'
#
loop_
_entity.id
_entity.type
_entity.pdbx_description
1 polymer ?
#
loop_
_entity_poly.entity_id
_entity_poly.type
_entity_poly.pdbx_seq_one_letter_code
_entity_poly.pdbx_strand_id
1 'polypeptide(L)'
;MSNENSLAVQLFGEILALDQLVRNRLAKVLPKGMELSHFSVLNQLSHTKNERTPAQIAKSFRVTRGAMTNTLNKLELSGFIHVRPDWEDARRKMVSISLAGMGARNNALAVAYTHLTL
;
A
#
# COMPACT_ATOMS: atom_id res chain seq x y z
N MET A 1 -9.79 -18.17 31.53
CA MET A 1 -8.72 -17.61 30.68
C MET A 1 -7.55 -17.11 31.49
N SER A 2 -6.33 -17.40 31.08
CA SER A 2 -5.16 -16.84 31.76
C SER A 2 -5.08 -15.35 31.53
N ASN A 3 -4.37 -14.62 32.39
CA ASN A 3 -4.14 -13.18 32.21
C ASN A 3 -3.41 -12.88 30.88
N GLU A 4 -2.53 -13.78 30.45
CA GLU A 4 -1.80 -13.64 29.21
C GLU A 4 -2.75 -13.65 28.01
N ASN A 5 -3.72 -14.56 27.98
CA ASN A 5 -4.69 -14.63 26.90
C ASN A 5 -5.60 -13.39 26.90
N SER A 6 -5.98 -12.92 28.09
CA SER A 6 -6.82 -11.71 28.21
C SER A 6 -6.08 -10.48 27.70
N LEU A 7 -4.79 -10.34 28.06
CA LEU A 7 -3.96 -9.23 27.59
C LEU A 7 -3.77 -9.30 26.08
N ALA A 8 -3.49 -10.48 25.54
CA ALA A 8 -3.31 -10.68 24.11
C ALA A 8 -4.57 -10.30 23.31
N VAL A 9 -5.73 -10.75 23.81
CA VAL A 9 -7.02 -10.43 23.17
C VAL A 9 -7.29 -8.93 23.21
N GLN A 10 -7.03 -8.29 24.34
CA GLN A 10 -7.23 -6.86 24.50
C GLN A 10 -6.31 -6.08 23.55
N LEU A 11 -5.03 -6.43 23.49
CA LEU A 11 -4.06 -5.79 22.61
C LEU A 11 -4.45 -5.95 21.15
N PHE A 12 -4.84 -7.17 20.77
CA PHE A 12 -5.28 -7.47 19.41
C PHE A 12 -6.49 -6.63 19.02
N GLY A 13 -7.44 -6.47 19.92
CA GLY A 13 -8.63 -5.65 19.69
C GLY A 13 -8.27 -4.17 19.52
N GLU A 14 -7.33 -3.67 20.30
CA GLU A 14 -6.87 -2.28 20.18
C GLU A 14 -6.14 -2.04 18.85
N ILE A 15 -5.32 -3.00 18.41
CA ILE A 15 -4.63 -2.92 17.12
C ILE A 15 -5.66 -2.88 15.98
N LEU A 16 -6.66 -3.72 16.03
CA LEU A 16 -7.73 -3.74 15.02
C LEU A 16 -8.49 -2.41 14.99
N ALA A 17 -8.81 -1.86 16.15
CA ALA A 17 -9.51 -0.59 16.25
C ALA A 17 -8.67 0.56 15.68
N LEU A 18 -7.37 0.58 16.00
CA LEU A 18 -6.45 1.58 15.49
C LEU A 18 -6.28 1.45 13.98
N ASP A 19 -6.14 0.23 13.47
CA ASP A 19 -6.05 -0.01 12.03
C ASP A 19 -7.29 0.54 11.30
N GLN A 20 -8.47 0.27 11.85
CA GLN A 20 -9.72 0.77 11.29
C GLN A 20 -9.76 2.30 11.25
N LEU A 21 -9.33 2.94 12.33
CA LEU A 21 -9.28 4.39 12.42
C LEU A 21 -8.32 4.98 11.39
N VAL A 22 -7.13 4.41 11.26
CA VAL A 22 -6.12 4.86 10.29
C VAL A 22 -6.65 4.72 8.87
N ARG A 23 -7.25 3.59 8.53
CA ARG A 23 -7.83 3.35 7.21
C ARG A 23 -8.93 4.34 6.88
N ASN A 24 -9.80 4.61 7.84
CA ASN A 24 -10.90 5.56 7.64
C ASN A 24 -10.37 6.98 7.40
N ARG A 25 -9.35 7.38 8.14
CA ARG A 25 -8.74 8.70 7.97
C ARG A 25 -8.03 8.83 6.63
N LEU A 26 -7.24 7.83 6.25
CA LEU A 26 -6.57 7.82 4.96
C LEU A 26 -7.56 7.88 3.80
N ALA A 27 -8.63 7.10 3.86
CA ALA A 27 -9.63 7.08 2.79
C ALA A 27 -10.25 8.47 2.56
N LYS A 28 -10.38 9.27 3.61
CA LYS A 28 -10.97 10.61 3.52
C LYS A 28 -10.02 11.64 2.91
N VAL A 29 -8.72 11.44 3.02
CA VAL A 29 -7.72 12.44 2.60
C VAL A 29 -7.00 12.05 1.32
N LEU A 30 -7.22 10.84 0.80
CA LEU A 30 -6.61 10.41 -0.44
C LEU A 30 -7.12 11.25 -1.61
N PRO A 31 -6.27 11.55 -2.61
CA PRO A 31 -6.70 12.28 -3.80
C PRO A 31 -7.85 11.54 -4.50
N LYS A 32 -8.66 12.31 -5.22
CA LYS A 32 -9.74 11.74 -6.01
C LYS A 32 -9.17 10.74 -7.02
N GLY A 33 -9.74 9.54 -7.05
CA GLY A 33 -9.29 8.47 -7.92
C GLY A 33 -8.23 7.55 -7.32
N MET A 34 -7.73 7.87 -6.14
CA MET A 34 -6.80 6.99 -5.42
C MET A 34 -7.54 6.29 -4.29
N GLU A 35 -7.64 4.98 -4.40
CA GLU A 35 -8.21 4.16 -3.34
C GLU A 35 -7.15 3.78 -2.31
N LEU A 36 -7.59 3.29 -1.17
CA LEU A 36 -6.68 2.86 -0.11
C LEU A 36 -5.72 1.76 -0.59
N SER A 37 -6.18 0.86 -1.45
CA SER A 37 -5.33 -0.18 -2.05
C SER A 37 -4.18 0.42 -2.87
N HIS A 38 -4.45 1.49 -3.62
CA HIS A 38 -3.41 2.20 -4.38
C HIS A 38 -2.36 2.80 -3.46
N PHE A 39 -2.82 3.49 -2.42
CA PHE A 39 -1.91 4.07 -1.43
C PHE A 39 -1.06 3.00 -0.76
N SER A 40 -1.67 1.87 -0.38
CA SER A 40 -0.96 0.77 0.30
C SER A 40 0.18 0.21 -0.56
N VAL A 41 -0.06 0.04 -1.86
CA VAL A 41 0.97 -0.42 -2.79
C VAL A 41 2.10 0.61 -2.90
N LEU A 42 1.76 1.90 -3.06
CA LEU A 42 2.78 2.96 -3.13
C LEU A 42 3.58 3.03 -1.85
N ASN A 43 2.93 2.89 -0.70
CA ASN A 43 3.61 2.91 0.58
C ASN A 43 4.60 1.75 0.71
N GLN A 44 4.21 0.54 0.30
CA GLN A 44 5.13 -0.60 0.32
C GLN A 44 6.31 -0.38 -0.63
N LEU A 45 6.04 0.07 -1.86
CA LEU A 45 7.09 0.31 -2.85
C LEU A 45 8.05 1.42 -2.41
N SER A 46 7.57 2.39 -1.63
CA SER A 46 8.42 3.47 -1.12
C SER A 46 9.47 2.96 -0.13
N HIS A 47 9.21 1.83 0.51
CA HIS A 47 10.12 1.23 1.50
C HIS A 47 11.01 0.15 0.91
N THR A 48 10.83 -0.23 -0.35
CA THR A 48 11.65 -1.26 -0.99
C THR A 48 12.72 -0.59 -1.85
N LYS A 49 13.96 -1.03 -1.68
CA LYS A 49 15.09 -0.50 -2.45
C LYS A 49 15.16 -1.12 -3.84
N ASN A 50 14.64 -2.34 -3.98
CA ASN A 50 14.72 -3.10 -5.22
C ASN A 50 13.34 -3.18 -5.87
N GLU A 51 13.35 -3.33 -7.19
CA GLU A 51 12.14 -3.58 -7.94
C GLU A 51 11.50 -4.90 -7.51
N ARG A 52 10.18 -5.00 -7.65
CA ARG A 52 9.42 -6.20 -7.29
C ARG A 52 8.56 -6.65 -8.47
N THR A 53 8.28 -7.95 -8.50
CA THR A 53 7.34 -8.49 -9.49
C THR A 53 5.90 -8.29 -9.00
N PRO A 54 4.92 -8.22 -9.92
CA PRO A 54 3.52 -8.18 -9.52
C PRO A 54 3.11 -9.35 -8.61
N ALA A 55 3.68 -10.53 -8.86
CA ALA A 55 3.41 -11.71 -8.03
C ALA A 55 3.88 -11.53 -6.59
N GLN A 56 5.07 -10.95 -6.40
CA GLN A 56 5.60 -10.66 -5.07
C GLN A 56 4.71 -9.64 -4.34
N ILE A 57 4.28 -8.60 -5.04
CA ILE A 57 3.42 -7.57 -4.46
C ILE A 57 2.06 -8.18 -4.07
N ALA A 58 1.46 -8.96 -4.96
CA ALA A 58 0.18 -9.62 -4.69
C ALA A 58 0.27 -10.52 -3.46
N LYS A 59 1.36 -11.28 -3.34
CA LYS A 59 1.59 -12.16 -2.20
C LYS A 59 1.72 -11.37 -0.90
N SER A 60 2.40 -10.23 -0.92
CA SER A 60 2.55 -9.37 0.26
C SER A 60 1.20 -8.88 0.79
N PHE A 61 0.28 -8.56 -0.10
CA PHE A 61 -1.04 -8.06 0.28
C PHE A 61 -2.09 -9.16 0.39
N ARG A 62 -1.71 -10.42 0.15
CA ARG A 62 -2.62 -11.57 0.19
C ARG A 62 -3.84 -11.39 -0.69
N VAL A 63 -3.60 -10.86 -1.88
CA VAL A 63 -4.65 -10.69 -2.91
C VAL A 63 -4.31 -11.54 -4.12
N THR A 64 -5.28 -11.72 -5.01
CA THR A 64 -5.07 -12.46 -6.25
C THR A 64 -4.18 -11.66 -7.20
N ARG A 65 -3.51 -12.37 -8.11
CA ARG A 65 -2.70 -11.71 -9.16
C ARG A 65 -3.55 -10.79 -10.02
N GLY A 66 -4.78 -11.21 -10.33
CA GLY A 66 -5.69 -10.39 -11.13
C GLY A 66 -6.06 -9.08 -10.46
N ALA A 67 -6.37 -9.12 -9.16
CA ALA A 67 -6.67 -7.91 -8.40
C ALA A 67 -5.46 -6.98 -8.33
N MET A 68 -4.27 -7.54 -8.11
CA MET A 68 -3.05 -6.73 -8.06
C MET A 68 -2.72 -6.15 -9.43
N THR A 69 -2.86 -6.93 -10.51
CA THR A 69 -2.64 -6.44 -11.87
C THR A 69 -3.53 -5.24 -12.16
N ASN A 70 -4.79 -5.31 -11.75
CA ASN A 70 -5.74 -4.21 -11.93
C ASN A 70 -5.28 -2.94 -11.19
N THR A 71 -4.86 -3.09 -9.94
CA THR A 71 -4.32 -1.99 -9.14
C THR A 71 -3.07 -1.40 -9.77
N LEU A 72 -2.13 -2.24 -10.20
CA LEU A 72 -0.88 -1.79 -10.80
C LEU A 72 -1.12 -1.08 -12.13
N ASN A 73 -2.07 -1.55 -12.94
CA ASN A 73 -2.42 -0.88 -14.20
C ASN A 73 -2.92 0.54 -13.95
N LYS A 74 -3.75 0.74 -12.95
CA LYS A 74 -4.24 2.08 -12.59
C LYS A 74 -3.12 2.98 -12.11
N LEU A 75 -2.21 2.45 -11.30
CA LEU A 75 -1.05 3.20 -10.82
C LEU A 75 -0.09 3.58 -11.95
N GLU A 76 0.11 2.68 -12.90
CA GLU A 76 0.94 2.95 -14.07
C GLU A 76 0.32 4.05 -14.95
N LEU A 77 -0.98 3.97 -15.20
CA LEU A 77 -1.70 4.99 -15.96
C LEU A 77 -1.63 6.36 -15.30
N SER A 78 -1.60 6.40 -13.98
CA SER A 78 -1.45 7.65 -13.23
C SER A 78 -0.02 8.15 -13.19
N GLY A 79 0.94 7.38 -13.68
CA GLY A 79 2.36 7.75 -13.66
C GLY A 79 3.03 7.56 -12.30
N PHE A 80 2.42 6.81 -11.39
CA PHE A 80 2.92 6.65 -10.03
C PHE A 80 3.89 5.48 -9.89
N ILE A 81 3.92 4.58 -10.85
CA ILE A 81 4.87 3.47 -10.86
C ILE A 81 5.47 3.32 -12.26
N HIS A 82 6.65 2.70 -12.29
CA HIS A 82 7.31 2.26 -13.51
C HIS A 82 7.16 0.74 -13.60
N VAL A 83 6.81 0.26 -14.79
CA VAL A 83 6.74 -1.16 -15.07
C VAL A 83 7.64 -1.44 -16.26
N ARG A 84 8.55 -2.37 -16.11
CA ARG A 84 9.46 -2.76 -17.20
C ARG A 84 9.57 -4.27 -17.29
N PRO A 85 9.95 -4.82 -18.45
CA PRO A 85 10.28 -6.24 -18.52
C PRO A 85 11.49 -6.56 -17.67
N ASP A 86 11.55 -7.78 -17.15
CA ASP A 86 12.76 -8.29 -16.52
C ASP A 86 13.78 -8.60 -17.62
N TRP A 87 14.97 -8.02 -17.50
CA TRP A 87 16.01 -8.22 -18.52
C TRP A 87 16.45 -9.68 -18.65
N GLU A 88 16.32 -10.45 -17.59
CA GLU A 88 16.73 -11.86 -17.56
C GLU A 88 15.60 -12.82 -17.96
N ASP A 89 14.33 -12.40 -17.78
CA ASP A 89 13.17 -13.20 -18.11
C ASP A 89 12.03 -12.29 -18.58
N ALA A 90 11.89 -12.19 -19.90
CA ALA A 90 10.91 -11.31 -20.53
C ALA A 90 9.45 -11.65 -20.19
N ARG A 91 9.20 -12.84 -19.61
CA ARG A 91 7.86 -13.22 -19.17
C ARG A 91 7.46 -12.54 -17.85
N ARG A 92 8.43 -11.96 -17.14
CA ARG A 92 8.19 -11.25 -15.88
C ARG A 92 8.29 -9.76 -16.08
N LYS A 93 7.57 -9.04 -15.23
CA LYS A 93 7.65 -7.57 -15.16
C LYS A 93 8.24 -7.16 -13.82
N MET A 94 8.90 -6.02 -13.81
CA MET A 94 9.47 -5.43 -12.61
C MET A 94 8.80 -4.10 -12.36
N VAL A 95 8.41 -3.86 -11.12
CA VAL A 95 7.66 -2.68 -10.70
C VAL A 95 8.48 -1.88 -9.69
N SER A 96 8.53 -0.56 -9.91
CA SER A 96 9.14 0.38 -8.96
C SER A 96 8.28 1.63 -8.85
N ILE A 97 8.44 2.36 -7.74
CA ILE A 97 7.72 3.61 -7.54
C ILE A 97 8.40 4.73 -8.36
N SER A 98 7.60 5.61 -8.95
CA SER A 98 8.12 6.79 -9.65
C SER A 98 8.29 7.96 -8.67
N LEU A 99 8.95 9.03 -9.13
CA LEU A 99 9.04 10.27 -8.34
C LEU A 99 7.64 10.83 -8.06
N ALA A 100 6.75 10.80 -9.05
CA ALA A 100 5.36 11.24 -8.86
C ALA A 100 4.64 10.37 -7.86
N GLY A 101 4.86 9.06 -7.88
CA GLY A 101 4.29 8.13 -6.91
C GLY A 101 4.78 8.37 -5.50
N MET A 102 6.07 8.65 -5.34
CA MET A 102 6.64 9.00 -4.05
C MET A 102 6.03 10.30 -3.51
N GLY A 103 5.87 11.31 -4.37
CA GLY A 103 5.22 12.56 -4.01
C GLY A 103 3.78 12.38 -3.59
N ALA A 104 3.02 11.58 -4.33
CA ALA A 104 1.62 11.29 -4.01
C ALA A 104 1.50 10.57 -2.65
N ARG A 105 2.36 9.59 -2.41
CA ARG A 105 2.41 8.87 -1.13
C ARG A 105 2.74 9.81 0.02
N ASN A 106 3.75 10.67 -0.15
CA ASN A 106 4.19 11.59 0.88
C ASN A 106 3.12 12.63 1.20
N ASN A 107 2.44 13.16 0.18
CA ASN A 107 1.33 14.10 0.38
C ASN A 107 0.18 13.48 1.15
N ALA A 108 -0.20 12.25 0.79
CA ALA A 108 -1.28 11.55 1.48
C ALA A 108 -0.96 11.34 2.95
N LEU A 109 0.29 10.94 3.26
CA LEU A 109 0.73 10.75 4.63
C LEU A 109 0.75 12.07 5.42
N ALA A 110 1.22 13.15 4.80
CA ALA A 110 1.29 14.46 5.46
C ALA A 110 -0.11 14.95 5.83
N VAL A 111 -1.08 14.83 4.92
CA VAL A 111 -2.46 15.23 5.16
C VAL A 111 -3.10 14.34 6.22
N ALA A 112 -2.89 13.03 6.14
CA ALA A 112 -3.42 12.08 7.11
C ALA A 112 -2.86 12.35 8.51
N TYR A 113 -1.56 12.61 8.60
CA TYR A 113 -0.91 12.93 9.87
C TYR A 113 -1.49 14.21 10.49
N THR A 114 -1.68 15.24 9.69
CA THR A 114 -2.28 16.49 10.14
C THR A 114 -3.67 16.27 10.73
N HIS A 115 -4.49 15.46 10.05
CA HIS A 115 -5.83 15.13 10.52
C HIS A 115 -5.83 14.29 11.80
N LEU A 116 -4.82 13.41 11.98
CA LEU A 116 -4.73 12.58 13.17
C LEU A 116 -4.29 13.39 14.41
N THR A 117 -3.51 14.46 14.23
CA THR A 117 -3.01 15.28 15.33
C THR A 117 -3.98 16.38 15.76
N LEU A 118 -4.99 16.62 14.99
CA LEU A 118 -6.04 17.58 15.29
C LEU A 118 -7.20 16.90 15.99
#